data_451d634de5169fbd4ee4a20693852c3d
#
_entry.id   451d634de5169fbd4ee4a20693852c3d
#
_cell.length_a   1.000
_cell.length_b   1.000
_cell.length_c   1.000
_cell.angle_alpha   90.00
_cell.angle_beta   90.00
_cell.angle_gamma   90.00
#
_symmetry.space_group_name_H-M   'P 1'
#
loop_
_entity.id
_entity.type
_entity.pdbx_description
1 polymer ?
#
loop_
_entity_poly.entity_id
_entity_poly.type
_entity_poly.pdbx_seq_one_letter_code
_entity_poly.pdbx_strand_id
1 'polypeptide(L)'
;MKDPSCPLCRAERITQWYFESDLCWIADCEICSTPMVVWRQHGMPTDEVRESMLGELRAVAGSEYPDGFWLDPEMRRIPDHFHCHARPRNGFFGPRKK
;
A
#
# COMPACT_ATOMS: atom_id res chain seq x y z
N MET A 1 9.79 -9.14 12.47
CA MET A 1 9.96 -8.44 13.72
C MET A 1 9.55 -6.98 13.58
N LYS A 2 8.94 -6.42 14.59
CA LYS A 2 8.42 -5.05 14.49
C LYS A 2 9.37 -4.06 15.15
N ASP A 3 9.38 -2.86 14.60
CA ASP A 3 10.22 -1.78 15.11
C ASP A 3 9.30 -0.67 15.59
N PRO A 4 9.29 -0.36 16.89
CA PRO A 4 8.36 0.65 17.42
C PRO A 4 8.62 2.06 16.89
N SER A 5 9.80 2.33 16.35
CA SER A 5 10.07 3.63 15.76
C SER A 5 9.58 3.76 14.34
N CYS A 6 9.15 2.66 13.71
CA CYS A 6 8.68 2.66 12.33
C CYS A 6 7.17 2.94 12.31
N PRO A 7 6.71 3.99 11.63
CA PRO A 7 5.28 4.31 11.58
C PRO A 7 4.44 3.17 11.00
N LEU A 8 4.98 2.42 10.04
CA LEU A 8 4.23 1.34 9.43
C LEU A 8 4.12 0.13 10.36
N CYS A 9 5.09 -0.07 11.24
CA CYS A 9 5.01 -1.15 12.22
C CYS A 9 3.90 -0.89 13.23
N ARG A 10 3.61 0.37 13.50
CA ARG A 10 2.56 0.72 14.46
C ARG A 10 1.16 0.51 13.90
N ALA A 11 1.03 0.45 12.57
CA ALA A 11 -0.25 0.18 11.91
C ALA A 11 -1.38 1.07 12.42
N GLU A 12 -1.11 2.37 12.55
CA GLU A 12 -2.08 3.32 13.07
C GLU A 12 -3.19 3.57 12.05
N ARG A 13 -4.44 3.60 12.52
CA ARG A 13 -5.58 3.81 11.63
C ARG A 13 -5.89 5.29 11.51
N ILE A 14 -5.03 6.00 10.79
CA ILE A 14 -5.19 7.44 10.61
C ILE A 14 -5.77 7.79 9.24
N THR A 15 -5.95 6.80 8.37
CA THR A 15 -6.60 6.98 7.07
C THR A 15 -7.62 5.86 6.90
N GLN A 16 -8.32 5.87 5.78
CA GLN A 16 -9.30 4.82 5.52
C GLN A 16 -8.59 3.50 5.23
N TRP A 17 -9.06 2.43 5.88
CA TRP A 17 -8.54 1.08 5.67
C TRP A 17 -9.50 0.31 4.78
N TYR A 18 -8.97 -0.45 3.84
CA TYR A 18 -9.75 -1.25 2.89
C TYR A 18 -9.70 -2.74 3.19
N PHE A 19 -8.64 -3.19 3.84
CA PHE A 19 -8.41 -4.62 4.03
C PHE A 19 -7.43 -4.83 5.17
N GLU A 20 -7.58 -5.91 5.92
CA GLU A 20 -6.58 -6.29 6.92
C GLU A 20 -6.62 -7.79 7.11
N SER A 21 -5.46 -8.36 7.38
CA SER A 21 -5.31 -9.79 7.66
C SER A 21 -4.11 -9.94 8.60
N ASP A 22 -3.79 -11.19 8.95
CA ASP A 22 -2.61 -11.46 9.76
C ASP A 22 -1.32 -11.11 9.00
N LEU A 23 -1.38 -11.08 7.69
CA LEU A 23 -0.22 -10.85 6.85
C LEU A 23 0.03 -9.37 6.60
N CYS A 24 -1.00 -8.62 6.26
CA CYS A 24 -0.85 -7.25 5.82
C CYS A 24 -2.12 -6.45 6.05
N TRP A 25 -2.03 -5.15 5.76
CA TRP A 25 -3.21 -4.29 5.75
C TRP A 25 -3.10 -3.35 4.57
N ILE A 26 -4.24 -2.84 4.11
CA ILE A 26 -4.31 -1.92 2.98
C ILE A 26 -5.11 -0.70 3.41
N ALA A 27 -4.51 0.47 3.29
CA ALA A 27 -5.13 1.72 3.68
C ALA A 27 -4.62 2.83 2.77
N ASP A 28 -5.32 3.96 2.77
CA ASP A 28 -4.84 5.11 2.03
C ASP A 28 -3.55 5.63 2.63
N CYS A 29 -2.61 5.97 1.77
CA CYS A 29 -1.40 6.64 2.19
C CYS A 29 -1.75 8.03 2.72
N GLU A 30 -1.18 8.37 3.86
CA GLU A 30 -1.46 9.64 4.52
C GLU A 30 -1.07 10.84 3.65
N ILE A 31 -0.10 10.66 2.79
CA ILE A 31 0.46 11.75 2.01
C ILE A 31 -0.18 11.87 0.63
N CYS A 32 -0.32 10.76 -0.08
CA CYS A 32 -0.79 10.80 -1.46
C CYS A 32 -2.24 10.33 -1.62
N SER A 33 -2.87 9.86 -0.56
CA SER A 33 -4.27 9.46 -0.56
C SER A 33 -4.59 8.36 -1.56
N THR A 34 -3.66 7.44 -1.77
CA THR A 34 -3.87 6.27 -2.63
C THR A 34 -3.71 5.01 -1.81
N PRO A 35 -4.42 3.91 -2.18
CA PRO A 35 -4.30 2.66 -1.42
C PRO A 35 -2.86 2.15 -1.40
N MET A 36 -2.48 1.64 -0.25
CA MET A 36 -1.12 1.16 -0.02
C MET A 36 -1.22 -0.11 0.79
N VAL A 37 -0.58 -1.19 0.32
CA VAL A 37 -0.48 -2.42 1.10
C VAL A 37 0.78 -2.34 1.96
N VAL A 38 0.66 -2.77 3.22
CA VAL A 38 1.76 -2.73 4.18
C VAL A 38 1.90 -4.10 4.81
N TRP A 39 3.12 -4.64 4.79
CA TRP A 39 3.44 -5.90 5.45
C TRP A 39 3.42 -5.68 6.96
N ARG A 40 2.97 -6.67 7.72
CA ARG A 40 2.92 -6.51 9.17
C ARG A 40 4.26 -6.76 9.85
N GLN A 41 5.28 -7.18 9.08
CA GLN A 41 6.63 -7.36 9.60
C GLN A 41 7.52 -6.24 9.09
N HIS A 42 8.55 -5.92 9.84
CA HIS A 42 9.54 -4.94 9.41
C HIS A 42 10.54 -5.63 8.48
N GLY A 43 10.95 -4.94 7.41
CA GLY A 43 11.91 -5.50 6.47
C GLY A 43 11.27 -5.85 5.13
N MET A 44 11.88 -6.82 4.44
CA MET A 44 11.43 -7.24 3.12
C MET A 44 10.90 -8.66 3.15
N PRO A 45 9.74 -8.93 2.56
CA PRO A 45 9.18 -10.27 2.52
C PRO A 45 9.85 -11.10 1.43
N THR A 46 9.57 -12.41 1.47
CA THR A 46 9.95 -13.29 0.36
C THR A 46 9.11 -12.94 -0.86
N ASP A 47 9.51 -13.44 -2.03
CA ASP A 47 8.77 -13.18 -3.26
C ASP A 47 7.34 -13.72 -3.17
N GLU A 48 7.15 -14.90 -2.57
CA GLU A 48 5.81 -15.48 -2.44
C GLU A 48 4.91 -14.62 -1.57
N VAL A 49 5.42 -14.15 -0.45
CA VAL A 49 4.65 -13.31 0.46
C VAL A 49 4.33 -11.98 -0.22
N ARG A 50 5.32 -11.40 -0.90
CA ARG A 50 5.12 -10.15 -1.59
C ARG A 50 4.02 -10.27 -2.65
N GLU A 51 4.05 -11.34 -3.45
CA GLU A 51 3.04 -11.52 -4.50
C GLU A 51 1.65 -11.72 -3.93
N SER A 52 1.55 -12.40 -2.80
CA SER A 52 0.28 -12.55 -2.13
C SER A 52 -0.30 -11.20 -1.71
N MET A 53 0.54 -10.34 -1.16
CA MET A 53 0.11 -9.00 -0.74
C MET A 53 -0.26 -8.14 -1.93
N LEU A 54 0.52 -8.22 -3.01
CA LEU A 54 0.22 -7.44 -4.20
C LEU A 54 -1.09 -7.89 -4.85
N GLY A 55 -1.42 -9.18 -4.73
CA GLY A 55 -2.72 -9.67 -5.19
C GLY A 55 -3.88 -9.02 -4.46
N GLU A 56 -3.75 -8.88 -3.12
CA GLU A 56 -4.78 -8.19 -2.34
C GLU A 56 -4.86 -6.72 -2.72
N LEU A 57 -3.72 -6.08 -2.93
CA LEU A 57 -3.70 -4.68 -3.32
C LEU A 57 -4.37 -4.49 -4.69
N ARG A 58 -4.12 -5.41 -5.63
CA ARG A 58 -4.75 -5.33 -6.95
C ARG A 58 -6.28 -5.43 -6.83
N ALA A 59 -6.78 -6.26 -5.93
CA ALA A 59 -8.21 -6.39 -5.74
C ALA A 59 -8.82 -5.09 -5.23
N VAL A 60 -8.19 -4.46 -4.26
CA VAL A 60 -8.66 -3.18 -3.73
C VAL A 60 -8.57 -2.11 -4.81
N ALA A 61 -7.42 -2.03 -5.50
CA ALA A 61 -7.22 -1.00 -6.51
C ALA A 61 -8.17 -1.15 -7.68
N GLY A 62 -8.48 -2.39 -8.06
CA GLY A 62 -9.44 -2.62 -9.13
C GLY A 62 -10.83 -2.09 -8.80
N SER A 63 -11.19 -2.15 -7.54
CA SER A 63 -12.46 -1.61 -7.07
C SER A 63 -12.44 -0.08 -7.00
N GLU A 64 -11.31 0.48 -6.55
CA GLU A 64 -11.21 1.93 -6.37
C GLU A 64 -10.95 2.67 -7.68
N TYR A 65 -10.27 2.02 -8.62
CA TYR A 65 -9.88 2.66 -9.87
C TYR A 65 -10.34 1.81 -11.06
N PRO A 66 -11.64 1.84 -11.36
CA PRO A 66 -12.16 0.99 -12.44
C PRO A 66 -11.58 1.33 -13.82
N ASP A 67 -11.01 2.52 -13.97
CA ASP A 67 -10.40 2.91 -15.25
C ASP A 67 -8.94 2.48 -15.36
N GLY A 68 -8.41 1.85 -14.33
CA GLY A 68 -7.06 1.30 -14.37
C GLY A 68 -6.17 1.88 -13.29
N PHE A 69 -5.12 1.13 -12.99
CA PHE A 69 -4.15 1.52 -11.96
C PHE A 69 -2.80 0.87 -12.30
N TRP A 70 -1.78 1.30 -11.58
CA TRP A 70 -0.46 0.67 -11.66
C TRP A 70 0.10 0.58 -10.24
N LEU A 71 0.99 -0.37 -10.02
CA LEU A 71 1.59 -0.58 -8.71
C LEU A 71 2.93 0.12 -8.65
N ASP A 72 3.12 0.92 -7.59
CA ASP A 72 4.34 1.69 -7.40
C ASP A 72 5.06 1.15 -6.17
N PRO A 73 6.11 0.34 -6.35
CA PRO A 73 6.81 -0.28 -5.22
C PRO A 73 7.89 0.59 -4.58
N GLU A 74 8.05 1.82 -5.02
CA GLU A 74 9.08 2.68 -4.45
C GLU A 74 8.77 3.03 -3.01
N MET A 75 9.76 2.84 -2.14
CA MET A 75 9.61 3.10 -0.70
C MET A 75 10.49 4.29 -0.34
N ARG A 76 10.03 5.48 -0.70
CA ARG A 76 10.87 6.68 -0.59
C ARG A 76 11.11 7.14 0.83
N ARG A 77 10.08 7.03 1.69
CA ARG A 77 10.16 7.58 3.03
C ARG A 77 10.51 6.55 4.08
N ILE A 78 10.09 5.31 3.87
CA ILE A 78 10.35 4.22 4.81
C ILE A 78 10.90 3.03 4.02
N PRO A 79 12.20 3.07 3.67
CA PRO A 79 12.76 2.05 2.76
C PRO A 79 13.00 0.69 3.39
N ASP A 80 12.92 0.59 4.71
CA ASP A 80 13.22 -0.66 5.40
C ASP A 80 11.98 -1.40 5.90
N HIS A 81 10.78 -1.00 5.42
CA HIS A 81 9.55 -1.69 5.75
C HIS A 81 8.72 -1.82 4.48
N PHE A 82 8.52 -3.04 3.99
CA PHE A 82 7.85 -3.24 2.70
C PHE A 82 6.45 -2.64 2.68
N HIS A 83 6.19 -1.84 1.69
CA HIS A 83 4.86 -1.32 1.36
C HIS A 83 4.85 -0.98 -0.11
N CYS A 84 3.65 -0.97 -0.71
CA CYS A 84 3.51 -0.71 -2.13
C CYS A 84 2.22 0.07 -2.36
N HIS A 85 2.29 1.12 -3.17
CA HIS A 85 1.13 1.94 -3.49
C HIS A 85 0.47 1.46 -4.77
N ALA A 86 -0.85 1.65 -4.87
CA ALA A 86 -1.58 1.50 -6.12
C ALA A 86 -2.03 2.88 -6.54
N ARG A 87 -1.64 3.31 -7.73
CA ARG A 87 -1.94 4.66 -8.20
C ARG A 87 -2.87 4.61 -9.39
N PRO A 88 -3.79 5.58 -9.51
CA PRO A 88 -4.71 5.59 -10.65
C PRO A 88 -3.95 5.88 -11.94
N ARG A 89 -4.29 5.13 -12.97
CA ARG A 89 -3.61 5.28 -14.24
C ARG A 89 -3.95 6.58 -14.92
N ASN A 90 -5.21 7.01 -14.81
CA ASN A 90 -5.62 8.24 -15.41
C ASN A 90 -5.44 9.43 -14.54
N GLY A 91 -4.95 9.28 -13.46
CA GLY A 91 -4.80 10.38 -12.62
C GLY A 91 -3.69 11.15 -12.91
N PHE A 92 -3.13 11.22 -13.63
CA PHE A 92 -2.15 11.97 -13.75
C PHE A 92 -1.99 12.84 -12.84
N PHE A 93 -1.64 12.94 -12.26
CA PHE A 93 -1.44 13.55 -11.40
C PHE A 93 -1.77 14.54 -11.40
N GLY A 94 -2.23 14.58 -11.29
CA GLY A 94 -2.74 15.30 -11.42
C GLY A 94 -3.89 15.25 -11.78
N PRO A 95 -4.38 15.54 -11.89
CA PRO A 95 -5.45 15.42 -12.07
C PRO A 95 -6.22 14.73 -12.45
N ARG A 96 -6.57 14.51 -12.28
CA ARG A 96 -7.19 14.09 -12.59
C ARG A 96 -8.00 14.48 -13.08
N LYS A 97 -8.11 14.52 -13.60
CA LYS A 97 -8.57 14.90 -14.13
C LYS A 97 -9.45 14.98 -14.33
N LYS A 98 -9.63 15.03 -14.39
CA LYS A 98 -10.17 15.10 -14.63
C LYS A 98 -10.64 15.47 -14.58
#